data_6236ab1d6b9519a03d6df375c78746d6
#
_entry.id   6236ab1d6b9519a03d6df375c78746d6
#
_cell.length_a   1.000
_cell.length_b   1.000
_cell.length_c   1.000
_cell.angle_alpha   90.00
_cell.angle_beta   90.00
_cell.angle_gamma   90.00
#
_symmetry.space_group_name_H-M   'P 1'
#
loop_
_entity.id
_entity.type
_entity.pdbx_description
1 polymer ?
#
loop_
_entity_poly.entity_id
_entity_poly.type
_entity_poly.pdbx_seq_one_letter_code
_entity_poly.pdbx_strand_id
1 'polypeptide(L)'
;MAEKNITFNLDQLLEEIRKSDGLPENISTEAQLWDEILKKQAYLMSDQLFPLIKEIHGKDYSPGTPVEPLATEYSVERAKTKEISSIRADITLLVNGKDIYHFECQIKNDGTMVLRMFEYDVHLALSYPSTIDDELVLRFPHSAVLYLQDNGSTPDQLHCQIQFQDGSTYEYTIPTLKVQSYSLEEIHEKHLCVLIPFLPLRFRKRMMRNREDGTIRFQLEKEELTSFYQQLILILDTEVADGYLTENNRSAILSLLNKSMIRVFYRDEKLLKEVIDLTQPILELEIDKYIQELEQTSQELEQTSQELEQYKKKELEDKELIASLQAQLAVLQKQTVPAQSDR
;
A
#
# COMPACT_ATOMS: atom_id res chain seq x y z
N MET A 1 9.77 -34.51 -14.37
CA MET A 1 9.78 -33.69 -13.15
C MET A 1 8.34 -33.60 -12.69
N ALA A 2 8.03 -34.02 -11.49
CA ALA A 2 6.66 -34.19 -11.01
C ALA A 2 6.04 -32.80 -10.77
N GLU A 3 4.96 -32.53 -11.48
CA GLU A 3 4.05 -31.42 -11.17
C GLU A 3 3.56 -31.61 -9.73
N LYS A 4 4.05 -30.76 -8.81
CA LYS A 4 3.41 -30.57 -7.51
C LYS A 4 2.17 -29.74 -7.75
N ASN A 5 1.04 -30.39 -8.01
CA ASN A 5 -0.26 -29.75 -7.82
C ASN A 5 -0.33 -29.27 -6.37
N ILE A 6 -0.17 -27.98 -6.16
CA ILE A 6 -0.48 -27.31 -4.89
C ILE A 6 -2.01 -27.24 -4.86
N THR A 7 -2.64 -28.36 -4.52
CA THR A 7 -4.07 -28.36 -4.21
C THR A 7 -4.22 -27.56 -2.91
N PHE A 8 -4.87 -26.41 -2.98
CA PHE A 8 -5.24 -25.62 -1.82
C PHE A 8 -6.11 -26.50 -0.90
N ASN A 9 -5.53 -26.92 0.23
CA ASN A 9 -6.22 -27.81 1.16
C ASN A 9 -6.99 -26.96 2.17
N LEU A 10 -8.27 -26.76 1.92
CA LEU A 10 -9.21 -26.05 2.78
C LEU A 10 -9.18 -26.59 4.23
N ASP A 11 -9.14 -27.93 4.39
CA ASP A 11 -9.10 -28.55 5.71
C ASP A 11 -7.81 -28.19 6.46
N GLN A 12 -6.70 -28.06 5.74
CA GLN A 12 -5.43 -27.64 6.31
C GLN A 12 -5.46 -26.18 6.76
N LEU A 13 -6.04 -25.28 5.94
CA LEU A 13 -6.24 -23.87 6.31
C LEU A 13 -7.16 -23.73 7.53
N LEU A 14 -8.28 -24.45 7.55
CA LEU A 14 -9.20 -24.46 8.69
C LEU A 14 -8.55 -25.04 9.95
N GLU A 15 -7.69 -26.03 9.81
CA GLU A 15 -6.95 -26.61 10.92
C GLU A 15 -5.86 -25.68 11.44
N GLU A 16 -5.17 -24.96 10.57
CA GLU A 16 -4.21 -23.92 10.93
C GLU A 16 -4.89 -22.74 11.65
N ILE A 17 -6.05 -22.30 11.16
CA ILE A 17 -6.88 -21.26 11.81
C ILE A 17 -7.35 -21.74 13.20
N ARG A 18 -7.71 -23.00 13.37
CA ARG A 18 -8.13 -23.58 14.65
C ARG A 18 -6.95 -23.73 15.65
N LYS A 19 -5.76 -24.10 15.16
CA LYS A 19 -4.58 -24.30 16.02
C LYS A 19 -3.96 -23.00 16.54
N SER A 20 -4.16 -21.88 15.81
CA SER A 20 -3.51 -20.61 16.15
C SER A 20 -4.28 -19.72 17.13
N ASP A 21 -5.36 -20.20 17.74
CA ASP A 21 -6.27 -19.42 18.63
C ASP A 21 -6.68 -18.06 18.04
N GLY A 22 -6.56 -17.96 16.72
CA GLY A 22 -6.80 -16.71 15.98
C GLY A 22 -6.04 -16.70 14.72
N LEU A 23 -5.42 -16.45 14.00
CA LEU A 23 -4.83 -16.29 12.69
C LEU A 23 -3.50 -17.04 12.57
N PRO A 24 -3.20 -17.64 11.42
CA PRO A 24 -1.84 -18.10 11.10
C PRO A 24 -0.83 -16.99 11.40
N GLU A 25 0.38 -17.35 11.86
CA GLU A 25 1.45 -16.39 12.20
C GLU A 25 1.78 -15.39 11.07
N ASN A 26 1.47 -15.73 9.83
CA ASN A 26 1.65 -14.91 8.64
C ASN A 26 0.43 -14.01 8.29
N ILE A 27 -0.68 -14.07 9.05
CA ILE A 27 -1.77 -13.10 8.91
C ILE A 27 -1.55 -11.99 9.93
N SER A 28 -1.21 -10.81 9.42
CA SER A 28 -1.00 -9.58 10.18
C SER A 28 -2.14 -9.26 11.14
N THR A 29 -1.86 -8.50 12.20
CA THR A 29 -2.92 -7.97 13.08
C THR A 29 -3.97 -7.26 12.26
N GLU A 30 -5.18 -7.12 12.80
CA GLU A 30 -6.29 -6.53 12.05
C GLU A 30 -5.96 -5.13 11.48
N ALA A 31 -5.36 -4.26 12.27
CA ALA A 31 -4.96 -2.93 11.82
C ALA A 31 -3.93 -3.01 10.69
N GLN A 32 -2.92 -3.86 10.82
CA GLN A 32 -1.89 -4.06 9.80
C GLN A 32 -2.45 -4.54 8.46
N LEU A 33 -3.51 -5.38 8.45
CA LEU A 33 -4.10 -5.82 7.20
C LEU A 33 -4.73 -4.67 6.41
N TRP A 34 -5.47 -3.78 7.10
CA TRP A 34 -6.13 -2.66 6.41
C TRP A 34 -5.12 -1.64 5.87
N ASP A 35 -4.07 -1.35 6.64
CA ASP A 35 -2.94 -0.56 6.18
C ASP A 35 -2.24 -1.21 4.97
N GLU A 36 -2.03 -2.53 5.02
CA GLU A 36 -1.42 -3.28 3.91
C GLU A 36 -2.27 -3.24 2.65
N ILE A 37 -3.60 -3.38 2.77
CA ILE A 37 -4.52 -3.27 1.64
C ILE A 37 -4.39 -1.90 0.99
N LEU A 38 -4.44 -0.83 1.78
CA LEU A 38 -4.36 0.53 1.28
C LEU A 38 -2.99 0.81 0.63
N LYS A 39 -1.89 0.38 1.28
CA LYS A 39 -0.52 0.52 0.73
C LYS A 39 -0.32 -0.22 -0.58
N LYS A 40 -0.85 -1.44 -0.69
CA LYS A 40 -0.80 -2.19 -1.96
C LYS A 40 -1.54 -1.50 -3.08
N GLN A 41 -2.72 -0.93 -2.80
CA GLN A 41 -3.45 -0.15 -3.80
C GLN A 41 -2.66 1.06 -4.25
N ALA A 42 -2.06 1.82 -3.33
CA ALA A 42 -1.23 2.97 -3.65
C ALA A 42 0.00 2.61 -4.49
N TYR A 43 0.60 1.46 -4.24
CA TYR A 43 1.79 1.02 -4.95
C TYR A 43 1.48 0.41 -6.32
N LEU A 44 0.45 -0.43 -6.42
CA LEU A 44 0.12 -1.18 -7.64
C LEU A 44 -0.76 -0.40 -8.63
N MET A 45 -1.58 0.53 -8.11
CA MET A 45 -2.61 1.22 -8.88
C MET A 45 -2.83 2.64 -8.35
N SER A 46 -1.77 3.42 -8.22
CA SER A 46 -1.81 4.77 -7.63
C SER A 46 -2.73 5.74 -8.37
N ASP A 47 -2.90 5.60 -9.68
CA ASP A 47 -3.83 6.35 -10.51
C ASP A 47 -5.31 6.08 -10.14
N GLN A 48 -5.61 4.89 -9.62
CA GLN A 48 -6.95 4.53 -9.15
C GLN A 48 -7.34 5.27 -7.85
N LEU A 49 -6.43 6.02 -7.25
CA LEU A 49 -6.72 6.92 -6.14
C LEU A 49 -7.21 8.31 -6.60
N PHE A 50 -7.14 8.64 -7.89
CA PHE A 50 -7.64 9.93 -8.40
C PHE A 50 -9.15 10.16 -8.15
N PRO A 51 -10.05 9.17 -8.33
CA PRO A 51 -11.43 9.33 -7.93
C PRO A 51 -11.62 9.62 -6.43
N LEU A 52 -10.80 9.00 -5.58
CA LEU A 52 -10.81 9.27 -4.14
C LEU A 52 -10.31 10.69 -3.83
N ILE A 53 -9.26 11.16 -4.50
CA ILE A 53 -8.77 12.54 -4.41
C ILE A 53 -9.86 13.53 -4.85
N LYS A 54 -10.55 13.25 -5.94
CA LYS A 54 -11.66 14.06 -6.43
C LYS A 54 -12.81 14.13 -5.43
N GLU A 55 -13.20 12.99 -4.85
CA GLU A 55 -14.29 12.92 -3.87
C GLU A 55 -13.97 13.72 -2.60
N ILE A 56 -12.74 13.65 -2.09
CA ILE A 56 -12.37 14.27 -0.82
C ILE A 56 -11.95 15.74 -0.99
N HIS A 57 -11.17 16.04 -2.03
CA HIS A 57 -10.52 17.33 -2.18
C HIS A 57 -11.05 18.15 -3.37
N GLY A 58 -11.99 17.60 -4.17
CA GLY A 58 -12.54 18.25 -5.36
C GLY A 58 -11.52 18.46 -6.48
N LYS A 59 -10.34 17.83 -6.42
CA LYS A 59 -9.31 17.93 -7.46
C LYS A 59 -9.43 16.78 -8.45
N ASP A 60 -9.51 17.10 -9.72
CA ASP A 60 -9.62 16.14 -10.81
C ASP A 60 -8.30 16.03 -11.57
N TYR A 61 -7.90 14.80 -11.89
CA TYR A 61 -6.69 14.50 -12.65
C TYR A 61 -7.04 13.66 -13.87
N SER A 62 -6.45 14.02 -15.01
CA SER A 62 -6.62 13.27 -16.25
C SER A 62 -5.91 11.93 -16.19
N PRO A 63 -6.41 10.89 -16.90
CA PRO A 63 -5.67 9.65 -17.09
C PRO A 63 -4.25 9.91 -17.59
N GLY A 64 -3.26 9.20 -17.03
CA GLY A 64 -1.86 9.37 -17.37
C GLY A 64 -1.15 10.54 -16.67
N THR A 65 -1.83 11.28 -15.77
CA THR A 65 -1.14 12.22 -14.88
C THR A 65 -0.09 11.46 -14.07
N PRO A 66 1.19 11.91 -14.03
CA PRO A 66 2.21 11.24 -13.24
C PRO A 66 1.84 11.22 -11.75
N VAL A 67 1.92 10.06 -11.15
CA VAL A 67 1.71 9.84 -9.72
C VAL A 67 2.73 8.84 -9.21
N GLU A 68 3.37 9.16 -8.11
CA GLU A 68 4.38 8.31 -7.49
C GLU A 68 4.16 8.21 -5.99
N PRO A 69 4.24 7.00 -5.41
CA PRO A 69 4.25 6.82 -3.97
C PRO A 69 5.52 7.42 -3.37
N LEU A 70 5.39 8.21 -2.30
CA LEU A 70 6.52 8.72 -1.54
C LEU A 70 6.85 7.79 -0.36
N ALA A 71 8.04 7.97 0.23
CA ALA A 71 8.42 7.24 1.43
C ALA A 71 7.45 7.56 2.59
N THR A 72 7.02 6.51 3.28
CA THR A 72 6.05 6.61 4.38
C THR A 72 6.67 6.42 5.76
N GLU A 73 7.97 6.09 5.83
CA GLU A 73 8.69 5.90 7.09
C GLU A 73 9.65 7.06 7.35
N TYR A 74 9.47 7.70 8.48
CA TYR A 74 10.35 8.78 8.96
C TYR A 74 10.95 8.36 10.31
N SER A 75 12.27 8.38 10.42
CA SER A 75 12.97 8.14 11.69
C SER A 75 13.07 9.45 12.45
N VAL A 76 12.47 9.52 13.63
CA VAL A 76 12.54 10.70 14.51
C VAL A 76 13.30 10.33 15.77
N GLU A 77 14.43 10.98 16.00
CA GLU A 77 15.15 10.87 17.26
C GLU A 77 14.52 11.82 18.30
N ARG A 78 13.90 11.26 19.33
CA ARG A 78 13.35 12.06 20.43
C ARG A 78 14.51 12.54 21.31
N ALA A 79 14.80 13.84 21.25
CA ALA A 79 15.94 14.48 21.91
C ALA A 79 16.06 14.20 23.42
N LYS A 80 14.96 13.90 24.12
CA LYS A 80 14.96 13.62 25.57
C LYS A 80 15.24 12.17 25.94
N THR A 81 14.84 11.21 25.12
CA THR A 81 14.94 9.77 25.45
C THR A 81 15.99 9.05 24.64
N LYS A 82 16.56 9.67 23.60
CA LYS A 82 17.40 9.05 22.56
C LYS A 82 16.73 7.83 21.90
N GLU A 83 15.44 7.67 22.06
CA GLU A 83 14.68 6.64 21.39
C GLU A 83 14.43 7.08 19.95
N ILE A 84 14.81 6.23 19.00
CA ILE A 84 14.43 6.39 17.60
C ILE A 84 13.02 5.84 17.49
N SER A 85 12.04 6.71 17.31
CA SER A 85 10.68 6.30 16.94
C SER A 85 10.52 6.46 15.43
N SER A 86 9.99 5.41 14.77
CA SER A 86 9.58 5.55 13.37
C SER A 86 8.16 6.11 13.35
N ILE A 87 7.99 7.19 12.59
CA ILE A 87 6.67 7.70 12.23
C ILE A 87 6.34 7.07 10.88
N ARG A 88 5.16 6.44 10.78
CA ARG A 88 4.72 5.75 9.56
C ARG A 88 3.38 6.31 9.11
N ALA A 89 3.38 6.93 7.95
CA ALA A 89 2.15 7.27 7.24
C ALA A 89 1.64 6.05 6.45
N ASP A 90 0.33 5.94 6.23
CA ASP A 90 -0.22 4.82 5.47
C ASP A 90 0.03 5.00 3.98
N ILE A 91 -0.38 6.12 3.39
CA ILE A 91 -0.13 6.47 1.99
C ILE A 91 0.33 7.91 1.87
N THR A 92 1.36 8.11 1.08
CA THR A 92 1.78 9.42 0.61
C THR A 92 2.01 9.39 -0.89
N LEU A 93 1.41 10.29 -1.65
CA LEU A 93 1.52 10.39 -3.10
C LEU A 93 2.00 11.76 -3.52
N LEU A 94 2.90 11.79 -4.50
CA LEU A 94 3.24 13.01 -5.24
C LEU A 94 2.54 12.94 -6.61
N VAL A 95 1.61 13.86 -6.85
CA VAL A 95 0.86 13.93 -8.11
C VAL A 95 1.35 15.09 -8.93
N ASN A 96 1.59 14.85 -10.21
CA ASN A 96 2.07 15.84 -11.18
C ASN A 96 3.35 16.58 -10.72
N GLY A 97 4.19 15.93 -9.91
CA GLY A 97 5.44 16.47 -9.40
C GLY A 97 5.31 17.66 -8.42
N LYS A 98 4.11 17.97 -7.92
CA LYS A 98 3.88 19.15 -7.08
C LYS A 98 2.85 19.00 -5.97
N ASP A 99 1.79 18.24 -6.17
CA ASP A 99 0.70 18.10 -5.21
C ASP A 99 0.94 16.84 -4.35
N ILE A 100 1.13 17.02 -3.06
CA ILE A 100 1.34 15.92 -2.12
C ILE A 100 -0.01 15.58 -1.48
N TYR A 101 -0.37 14.30 -1.49
CA TYR A 101 -1.54 13.74 -0.82
C TYR A 101 -1.10 12.79 0.27
N HIS A 102 -1.78 12.85 1.41
CA HIS A 102 -1.55 11.98 2.54
C HIS A 102 -2.87 11.37 3.01
N PHE A 103 -2.98 10.04 2.98
CA PHE A 103 -4.15 9.32 3.43
C PHE A 103 -3.79 8.39 4.59
N GLU A 104 -4.58 8.47 5.66
CA GLU A 104 -4.53 7.54 6.79
C GLU A 104 -5.79 6.69 6.83
N CYS A 105 -5.63 5.42 7.19
CA CYS A 105 -6.71 4.46 7.28
C CYS A 105 -6.96 4.11 8.74
N GLN A 106 -8.18 4.34 9.22
CA GLN A 106 -8.54 4.07 10.61
C GLN A 106 -9.79 3.20 10.72
N ILE A 107 -9.75 2.20 11.57
CA ILE A 107 -10.94 1.38 11.83
C ILE A 107 -12.02 2.21 12.52
N LYS A 108 -11.63 2.98 13.54
CA LYS A 108 -12.55 3.82 14.35
C LYS A 108 -11.84 5.09 14.80
N ASN A 109 -12.62 6.13 15.07
CA ASN A 109 -12.09 7.33 15.69
C ASN A 109 -11.67 7.08 17.15
N ASP A 110 -10.40 7.35 17.47
CA ASP A 110 -9.81 7.24 18.82
C ASP A 110 -9.56 8.60 19.48
N GLY A 111 -9.89 9.71 18.78
CA GLY A 111 -9.73 11.07 19.25
C GLY A 111 -8.28 11.61 19.16
N THR A 112 -7.30 10.80 18.78
CA THR A 112 -5.88 11.22 18.69
C THR A 112 -5.41 11.49 17.26
N MET A 113 -6.22 11.10 16.28
CA MET A 113 -5.85 11.11 14.86
C MET A 113 -5.42 12.49 14.37
N VAL A 114 -6.08 13.58 14.79
CA VAL A 114 -5.71 14.93 14.35
C VAL A 114 -4.27 15.30 14.72
N LEU A 115 -3.78 14.87 15.89
CA LEU A 115 -2.41 15.13 16.31
C LEU A 115 -1.41 14.32 15.50
N ARG A 116 -1.72 13.05 15.23
CA ARG A 116 -0.90 12.18 14.37
C ARG A 116 -0.80 12.75 12.95
N MET A 117 -1.92 13.16 12.38
CA MET A 117 -1.96 13.78 11.06
C MET A 117 -1.12 15.05 11.00
N PHE A 118 -1.24 15.91 12.00
CA PHE A 118 -0.43 17.13 12.08
C PHE A 118 1.07 16.81 12.14
N GLU A 119 1.48 15.83 12.95
CA GLU A 119 2.87 15.39 13.06
C GLU A 119 3.39 14.87 11.72
N TYR A 120 2.61 14.02 11.02
CA TYR A 120 2.98 13.49 9.70
C TYR A 120 3.09 14.59 8.65
N ASP A 121 2.13 15.51 8.60
CA ASP A 121 2.09 16.58 7.62
C ASP A 121 3.23 17.59 7.81
N VAL A 122 3.64 17.86 9.05
CA VAL A 122 4.86 18.64 9.34
C VAL A 122 6.10 17.93 8.78
N HIS A 123 6.24 16.63 9.03
CA HIS A 123 7.38 15.86 8.51
C HIS A 123 7.40 15.82 6.98
N LEU A 124 6.26 15.65 6.34
CA LEU A 124 6.13 15.71 4.89
C LEU A 124 6.54 17.08 4.35
N ALA A 125 6.03 18.15 4.93
CA ALA A 125 6.37 19.52 4.51
C ALA A 125 7.87 19.82 4.66
N LEU A 126 8.51 19.30 5.71
CA LEU A 126 9.95 19.42 5.94
C LEU A 126 10.79 18.58 4.97
N SER A 127 10.26 17.43 4.54
CA SER A 127 10.96 16.52 3.62
C SER A 127 10.92 17.01 2.16
N TYR A 128 9.92 17.80 1.80
CA TYR A 128 9.72 18.33 0.44
C TYR A 128 9.56 19.86 0.44
N PRO A 129 10.58 20.61 0.95
CA PRO A 129 10.51 22.06 0.97
C PRO A 129 10.60 22.61 -0.46
N SER A 130 10.03 23.79 -0.68
CA SER A 130 10.15 24.53 -1.93
C SER A 130 10.70 25.93 -1.66
N THR A 131 11.30 26.55 -2.68
CA THR A 131 11.73 27.95 -2.62
C THR A 131 10.89 28.76 -3.60
N ILE A 132 10.27 29.83 -3.13
CA ILE A 132 9.50 30.77 -3.93
C ILE A 132 10.03 32.16 -3.61
N ASP A 133 10.47 32.91 -4.62
CA ASP A 133 11.01 34.26 -4.48
C ASP A 133 12.11 34.38 -3.39
N ASP A 134 13.03 33.40 -3.36
CA ASP A 134 14.11 33.24 -2.38
C ASP A 134 13.65 32.95 -0.93
N GLU A 135 12.35 32.72 -0.71
CA GLU A 135 11.82 32.32 0.59
C GLU A 135 11.58 30.81 0.66
N LEU A 136 11.94 30.20 1.81
CA LEU A 136 11.64 28.80 2.10
C LEU A 136 10.15 28.63 2.38
N VAL A 137 9.49 27.81 1.58
CA VAL A 137 8.06 27.49 1.71
C VAL A 137 7.87 26.04 2.08
N LEU A 138 7.24 25.80 3.23
CA LEU A 138 6.80 24.48 3.67
C LEU A 138 5.34 24.28 3.25
N ARG A 139 5.11 23.36 2.32
CA ARG A 139 3.75 23.04 1.86
C ARG A 139 3.24 21.81 2.57
N PHE A 140 2.16 21.98 3.31
CA PHE A 140 1.45 20.88 3.90
C PHE A 140 0.75 20.06 2.81
N PRO A 141 0.70 18.72 2.95
CA PRO A 141 0.00 17.86 1.99
C PRO A 141 -1.52 18.07 2.05
N HIS A 142 -2.21 17.59 1.03
CA HIS A 142 -3.65 17.41 1.06
C HIS A 142 -3.97 16.13 1.81
N SER A 143 -4.24 16.24 3.10
CA SER A 143 -4.40 15.10 3.99
C SER A 143 -5.85 14.74 4.20
N ALA A 144 -6.15 13.45 4.37
CA ALA A 144 -7.47 12.95 4.71
C ALA A 144 -7.39 11.65 5.52
N VAL A 145 -8.44 11.37 6.29
CA VAL A 145 -8.59 10.12 7.04
C VAL A 145 -9.75 9.31 6.51
N LEU A 146 -9.48 8.05 6.15
CA LEU A 146 -10.49 7.08 5.75
C LEU A 146 -10.92 6.27 6.97
N TYR A 147 -12.13 6.48 7.44
CA TYR A 147 -12.72 5.67 8.50
C TYR A 147 -13.41 4.45 7.93
N LEU A 148 -12.85 3.27 8.22
CA LEU A 148 -13.34 1.99 7.70
C LEU A 148 -14.64 1.52 8.37
N GLN A 149 -14.88 1.94 9.61
CA GLN A 149 -16.13 1.71 10.33
C GLN A 149 -16.63 3.02 10.91
N ASP A 150 -17.89 3.34 10.66
CA ASP A 150 -18.59 4.42 11.31
C ASP A 150 -19.35 3.90 12.53
N ASN A 151 -19.10 4.51 13.68
CA ASN A 151 -19.80 4.21 14.95
C ASN A 151 -20.82 5.32 15.35
N GLY A 152 -21.12 6.23 14.42
CA GLY A 152 -22.02 7.37 14.65
C GLY A 152 -21.36 8.55 15.36
N SER A 153 -20.12 8.40 15.84
CA SER A 153 -19.32 9.48 16.44
C SER A 153 -18.14 9.91 15.54
N THR A 154 -18.03 9.34 14.35
CA THR A 154 -17.01 9.72 13.39
C THR A 154 -17.31 11.11 12.82
N PRO A 155 -16.44 12.11 13.04
CA PRO A 155 -16.68 13.45 12.52
C PRO A 155 -16.49 13.52 11.01
N ASP A 156 -17.07 14.51 10.36
CA ASP A 156 -16.84 14.78 8.93
C ASP A 156 -15.50 15.48 8.68
N GLN A 157 -14.97 16.13 9.71
CA GLN A 157 -13.67 16.77 9.69
C GLN A 157 -13.01 16.67 11.07
N LEU A 158 -11.70 16.54 11.09
CA LEU A 158 -10.88 16.66 12.29
C LEU A 158 -10.37 18.09 12.40
N HIS A 159 -10.33 18.64 13.60
CA HIS A 159 -9.90 20.02 13.85
C HIS A 159 -8.84 20.07 14.94
N CYS A 160 -7.82 20.91 14.73
CA CYS A 160 -6.83 21.27 15.72
C CYS A 160 -6.51 22.77 15.58
N GLN A 161 -6.61 23.53 16.68
CA GLN A 161 -6.22 24.94 16.71
C GLN A 161 -4.76 25.05 17.12
N ILE A 162 -3.96 25.71 16.29
CA ILE A 162 -2.56 26.04 16.57
C ILE A 162 -2.52 27.48 17.03
N GLN A 163 -2.03 27.72 18.26
CA GLN A 163 -1.88 29.05 18.82
C GLN A 163 -0.41 29.44 18.89
N PHE A 164 -0.04 30.54 18.30
CA PHE A 164 1.31 31.10 18.33
C PHE A 164 1.52 32.04 19.53
N GLN A 165 2.79 32.35 19.84
CA GLN A 165 3.15 33.20 20.99
C GLN A 165 2.61 34.61 20.89
N ASP A 166 2.45 35.15 19.68
CA ASP A 166 1.88 36.48 19.42
C ASP A 166 0.35 36.52 19.57
N GLY A 167 -0.27 35.37 19.91
CA GLY A 167 -1.72 35.22 20.06
C GLY A 167 -2.44 34.92 18.75
N SER A 168 -1.75 34.91 17.61
CA SER A 168 -2.35 34.46 16.34
C SER A 168 -2.69 32.98 16.39
N THR A 169 -3.76 32.60 15.68
CA THR A 169 -4.22 31.20 15.63
C THR A 169 -4.43 30.76 14.20
N TYR A 170 -4.14 29.48 13.96
CA TYR A 170 -4.46 28.79 12.71
C TYR A 170 -5.28 27.55 13.00
N GLU A 171 -6.37 27.37 12.26
CA GLU A 171 -7.19 26.16 12.35
C GLU A 171 -6.72 25.13 11.33
N TYR A 172 -6.13 24.04 11.82
CA TYR A 172 -5.71 22.91 11.02
C TYR A 172 -6.88 21.94 10.92
N THR A 173 -7.38 21.73 9.70
CA THR A 173 -8.57 20.93 9.41
C THR A 173 -8.25 19.82 8.42
N ILE A 174 -8.72 18.61 8.71
CA ILE A 174 -8.53 17.42 7.87
C ILE A 174 -9.90 16.84 7.55
N PRO A 175 -10.26 16.69 6.26
CA PRO A 175 -11.47 16.00 5.85
C PRO A 175 -11.41 14.51 6.21
N THR A 176 -12.55 13.92 6.47
CA THR A 176 -12.67 12.49 6.70
C THR A 176 -13.64 11.86 5.70
N LEU A 177 -13.37 10.61 5.32
CA LEU A 177 -14.25 9.82 4.49
C LEU A 177 -14.72 8.59 5.26
N LYS A 178 -16.04 8.39 5.33
CA LYS A 178 -16.66 7.24 6.00
C LYS A 178 -16.93 6.17 4.96
N VAL A 179 -16.06 5.17 4.85
CA VAL A 179 -16.13 4.15 3.78
C VAL A 179 -17.48 3.43 3.75
N GLN A 180 -18.08 3.13 4.91
CA GLN A 180 -19.32 2.38 4.98
C GLN A 180 -20.59 3.22 4.71
N SER A 181 -20.48 4.53 4.50
CA SER A 181 -21.61 5.37 4.14
C SER A 181 -21.96 5.29 2.65
N TYR A 182 -21.04 4.83 1.82
CA TYR A 182 -21.24 4.71 0.38
C TYR A 182 -22.10 3.49 0.05
N SER A 183 -23.11 3.68 -0.79
CA SER A 183 -23.82 2.58 -1.44
C SER A 183 -22.97 1.97 -2.55
N LEU A 184 -23.37 0.81 -3.07
CA LEU A 184 -22.67 0.19 -4.20
C LEU A 184 -22.86 1.01 -5.49
N GLU A 185 -24.01 1.65 -5.66
CA GLU A 185 -24.28 2.57 -6.76
C GLU A 185 -23.36 3.78 -6.71
N GLU A 186 -23.18 4.41 -5.54
CA GLU A 186 -22.25 5.55 -5.39
C GLU A 186 -20.80 5.16 -5.62
N ILE A 187 -20.38 3.94 -5.21
CA ILE A 187 -19.05 3.41 -5.50
C ILE A 187 -18.82 3.35 -7.00
N HIS A 188 -19.79 2.85 -7.76
CA HIS A 188 -19.72 2.77 -9.22
C HIS A 188 -19.79 4.16 -9.87
N GLU A 189 -20.80 4.97 -9.57
CA GLU A 189 -20.98 6.30 -10.15
C GLU A 189 -19.78 7.25 -9.95
N LYS A 190 -19.07 7.09 -8.83
CA LYS A 190 -17.90 7.90 -8.49
C LYS A 190 -16.57 7.19 -8.76
N HIS A 191 -16.60 6.00 -9.35
CA HIS A 191 -15.41 5.18 -9.65
C HIS A 191 -14.52 4.89 -8.43
N LEU A 192 -15.12 4.76 -7.23
CA LEU A 192 -14.41 4.58 -5.97
C LEU A 192 -14.01 3.11 -5.72
N CYS A 193 -13.54 2.40 -6.74
CA CYS A 193 -13.22 0.98 -6.69
C CYS A 193 -12.16 0.63 -5.65
N VAL A 194 -11.28 1.56 -5.31
CA VAL A 194 -10.28 1.39 -4.23
C VAL A 194 -10.91 1.19 -2.84
N LEU A 195 -12.19 1.54 -2.65
CA LEU A 195 -12.92 1.32 -1.41
C LEU A 195 -13.51 -0.09 -1.32
N ILE A 196 -13.65 -0.83 -2.42
CA ILE A 196 -14.28 -2.15 -2.49
C ILE A 196 -13.69 -3.15 -1.47
N PRO A 197 -12.37 -3.28 -1.30
CA PRO A 197 -11.80 -4.22 -0.34
C PRO A 197 -12.19 -3.95 1.12
N PHE A 198 -12.65 -2.75 1.45
CA PHE A 198 -13.06 -2.40 2.83
C PHE A 198 -14.56 -2.59 3.08
N LEU A 199 -15.36 -2.78 2.04
CA LEU A 199 -16.82 -2.89 2.16
C LEU A 199 -17.30 -4.11 2.99
N PRO A 200 -16.62 -5.26 3.03
CA PRO A 200 -17.01 -6.37 3.90
C PRO A 200 -17.09 -6.00 5.39
N LEU A 201 -16.39 -4.95 5.82
CA LEU A 201 -16.43 -4.47 7.21
C LEU A 201 -17.83 -3.99 7.65
N ARG A 202 -18.74 -3.67 6.72
CA ARG A 202 -20.14 -3.32 7.01
C ARG A 202 -20.89 -4.42 7.76
N PHE A 203 -20.51 -5.67 7.53
CA PHE A 203 -21.14 -6.81 8.17
C PHE A 203 -20.73 -6.99 9.64
N ARG A 204 -19.66 -6.35 10.11
CA ARG A 204 -19.20 -6.48 11.51
C ARG A 204 -20.24 -6.04 12.53
N LYS A 205 -21.12 -5.09 12.19
CA LYS A 205 -22.23 -4.66 13.07
C LYS A 205 -23.26 -5.78 13.28
N ARG A 206 -23.25 -6.79 12.42
CA ARG A 206 -24.16 -7.96 12.47
C ARG A 206 -23.53 -9.18 13.15
N MET A 207 -22.30 -9.02 13.68
CA MET A 207 -21.59 -10.05 14.40
C MET A 207 -22.17 -10.22 15.82
N MET A 208 -22.55 -11.43 16.13
CA MET A 208 -23.06 -11.81 17.44
C MET A 208 -22.15 -12.84 18.10
N ARG A 209 -21.94 -12.68 19.40
CA ARG A 209 -21.23 -13.65 20.24
C ARG A 209 -22.23 -14.44 21.05
N ASN A 210 -22.22 -15.76 20.92
CA ASN A 210 -22.99 -16.61 21.82
C ASN A 210 -22.40 -16.50 23.25
N ARG A 211 -23.27 -16.30 24.23
CA ARG A 211 -22.87 -16.13 25.63
C ARG A 211 -22.50 -17.43 26.33
N GLU A 212 -22.98 -18.58 25.82
CA GLU A 212 -22.80 -19.87 26.44
C GLU A 212 -21.48 -20.55 26.02
N ASP A 213 -21.19 -20.56 24.72
CA ASP A 213 -20.02 -21.26 24.16
C ASP A 213 -18.96 -20.31 23.58
N GLY A 214 -19.21 -19.01 23.59
CA GLY A 214 -18.29 -18.01 23.08
C GLY A 214 -18.17 -17.96 21.56
N THR A 215 -18.92 -18.77 20.81
CA THR A 215 -18.88 -18.79 19.34
C THR A 215 -19.34 -17.45 18.77
N ILE A 216 -18.74 -17.08 17.64
CA ILE A 216 -19.12 -15.88 16.90
C ILE A 216 -19.88 -16.30 15.66
N ARG A 217 -21.03 -15.69 15.45
CA ARG A 217 -21.85 -15.86 14.25
C ARG A 217 -22.30 -14.50 13.74
N PHE A 218 -22.54 -14.43 12.45
CA PHE A 218 -23.12 -13.24 11.82
C PHE A 218 -24.62 -13.47 11.58
N GLN A 219 -25.40 -12.42 11.77
CA GLN A 219 -26.81 -12.37 11.31
C GLN A 219 -26.82 -12.05 9.82
N LEU A 220 -26.37 -12.99 9.01
CA LEU A 220 -26.21 -12.86 7.57
C LEU A 220 -26.55 -14.19 6.92
N GLU A 221 -27.45 -14.15 5.93
CA GLU A 221 -27.78 -15.33 5.15
C GLU A 221 -26.78 -15.51 4.00
N LYS A 222 -26.60 -16.76 3.59
CA LYS A 222 -25.70 -17.14 2.50
C LYS A 222 -26.03 -16.38 1.21
N GLU A 223 -27.30 -16.31 0.87
CA GLU A 223 -27.80 -15.64 -0.34
C GLU A 223 -27.48 -14.16 -0.36
N GLU A 224 -27.55 -13.50 0.79
CA GLU A 224 -27.20 -12.09 0.93
C GLU A 224 -25.69 -11.88 0.71
N LEU A 225 -24.85 -12.73 1.31
CA LEU A 225 -23.40 -12.67 1.13
C LEU A 225 -23.01 -12.91 -0.32
N THR A 226 -23.61 -13.94 -0.94
CA THR A 226 -23.38 -14.28 -2.36
C THR A 226 -23.79 -13.12 -3.26
N SER A 227 -25.00 -12.56 -3.04
CA SER A 227 -25.47 -11.42 -3.83
C SER A 227 -24.56 -10.19 -3.68
N PHE A 228 -24.12 -9.88 -2.46
CA PHE A 228 -23.19 -8.80 -2.21
C PHE A 228 -21.87 -8.98 -2.99
N TYR A 229 -21.29 -10.17 -2.92
CA TYR A 229 -20.04 -10.46 -3.61
C TYR A 229 -20.20 -10.38 -5.14
N GLN A 230 -21.28 -10.93 -5.69
CA GLN A 230 -21.59 -10.87 -7.11
C GLN A 230 -21.79 -9.44 -7.61
N GLN A 231 -22.42 -8.57 -6.82
CA GLN A 231 -22.57 -7.15 -7.16
C GLN A 231 -21.23 -6.44 -7.21
N LEU A 232 -20.29 -6.74 -6.30
CA LEU A 232 -18.94 -6.17 -6.34
C LEU A 232 -18.17 -6.62 -7.58
N ILE A 233 -18.28 -7.90 -7.96
CA ILE A 233 -17.69 -8.38 -9.22
C ILE A 233 -18.28 -7.66 -10.42
N LEU A 234 -19.60 -7.53 -10.46
CA LEU A 234 -20.29 -6.85 -11.57
C LEU A 234 -19.85 -5.39 -11.71
N ILE A 235 -19.68 -4.66 -10.60
CA ILE A 235 -19.13 -3.30 -10.62
C ILE A 235 -17.75 -3.31 -11.25
N LEU A 236 -16.84 -4.15 -10.77
CA LEU A 236 -15.48 -4.23 -11.29
C LEU A 236 -15.43 -4.59 -12.77
N ASP A 237 -16.29 -5.52 -13.22
CA ASP A 237 -16.41 -5.90 -14.64
C ASP A 237 -16.90 -4.74 -15.50
N THR A 238 -17.87 -3.96 -14.98
CA THR A 238 -18.38 -2.76 -15.67
C THR A 238 -17.31 -1.68 -15.76
N GLU A 239 -16.57 -1.42 -14.68
CA GLU A 239 -15.47 -0.43 -14.69
C GLU A 239 -14.35 -0.80 -15.68
N VAL A 240 -14.08 -2.10 -15.86
CA VAL A 240 -13.15 -2.57 -16.92
C VAL A 240 -13.75 -2.34 -18.30
N ALA A 241 -15.00 -2.71 -18.51
CA ALA A 241 -15.68 -2.55 -19.79
C ALA A 241 -15.77 -1.07 -20.24
N ASP A 242 -15.96 -0.16 -19.28
CA ASP A 242 -16.03 1.28 -19.49
C ASP A 242 -14.63 1.94 -19.57
N GLY A 243 -13.55 1.18 -19.34
CA GLY A 243 -12.16 1.64 -19.45
C GLY A 243 -11.64 2.44 -18.26
N TYR A 244 -12.34 2.45 -17.12
CA TYR A 244 -11.88 3.08 -15.88
C TYR A 244 -10.90 2.19 -15.10
N LEU A 245 -11.00 0.86 -15.24
CA LEU A 245 -10.07 -0.11 -14.69
C LEU A 245 -9.36 -0.89 -15.78
N THR A 246 -8.13 -1.30 -15.51
CA THR A 246 -7.47 -2.37 -16.27
C THR A 246 -7.83 -3.73 -15.67
N GLU A 247 -7.67 -4.82 -16.43
CA GLU A 247 -7.81 -6.19 -15.92
C GLU A 247 -6.86 -6.47 -14.74
N ASN A 248 -5.64 -5.92 -14.78
CA ASN A 248 -4.69 -6.06 -13.69
C ASN A 248 -5.18 -5.37 -12.41
N ASN A 249 -5.71 -4.14 -12.51
CA ASN A 249 -6.26 -3.42 -11.37
C ASN A 249 -7.49 -4.15 -10.81
N ARG A 250 -8.36 -4.67 -11.68
CA ARG A 250 -9.50 -5.50 -11.29
C ARG A 250 -9.06 -6.73 -10.48
N SER A 251 -8.10 -7.49 -11.00
CA SER A 251 -7.55 -8.68 -10.33
C SER A 251 -6.94 -8.32 -8.97
N ALA A 252 -6.19 -7.23 -8.88
CA ALA A 252 -5.61 -6.77 -7.64
C ALA A 252 -6.68 -6.39 -6.60
N ILE A 253 -7.75 -5.66 -7.00
CA ILE A 253 -8.86 -5.30 -6.10
C ILE A 253 -9.59 -6.55 -5.62
N LEU A 254 -9.86 -7.53 -6.51
CA LEU A 254 -10.49 -8.80 -6.13
C LEU A 254 -9.64 -9.59 -5.14
N SER A 255 -8.33 -9.67 -5.34
CA SER A 255 -7.43 -10.33 -4.39
C SER A 255 -7.50 -9.68 -3.01
N LEU A 256 -7.48 -8.35 -2.95
CA LEU A 256 -7.60 -7.61 -1.70
C LEU A 256 -8.98 -7.77 -1.05
N LEU A 257 -10.06 -7.80 -1.86
CA LEU A 257 -11.43 -8.08 -1.40
C LEU A 257 -11.51 -9.47 -0.77
N ASN A 258 -10.94 -10.50 -1.41
CA ASN A 258 -10.95 -11.86 -0.91
C ASN A 258 -10.24 -11.98 0.44
N LYS A 259 -9.08 -11.35 0.61
CA LYS A 259 -8.37 -11.25 1.90
C LYS A 259 -9.24 -10.60 2.97
N SER A 260 -9.92 -9.53 2.61
CA SER A 260 -10.83 -8.80 3.49
C SER A 260 -12.03 -9.67 3.91
N MET A 261 -12.66 -10.37 2.96
CA MET A 261 -13.78 -11.29 3.21
C MET A 261 -13.38 -12.38 4.21
N ILE A 262 -12.27 -13.08 3.94
CA ILE A 262 -11.74 -14.09 4.87
C ILE A 262 -11.51 -13.48 6.25
N ARG A 263 -10.89 -12.31 6.33
CA ARG A 263 -10.59 -11.63 7.59
C ARG A 263 -11.84 -11.23 8.38
N VAL A 264 -12.90 -10.82 7.71
CA VAL A 264 -14.15 -10.45 8.37
C VAL A 264 -14.87 -11.69 8.92
N PHE A 265 -14.92 -12.78 8.15
CA PHE A 265 -15.76 -13.94 8.44
C PHE A 265 -15.02 -15.13 9.08
N TYR A 266 -13.69 -15.07 9.31
CA TYR A 266 -12.89 -16.21 9.77
C TYR A 266 -13.39 -16.86 11.08
N ARG A 267 -14.14 -16.13 11.92
CA ARG A 267 -14.68 -16.64 13.19
C ARG A 267 -16.05 -17.32 13.06
N ASP A 268 -16.68 -17.23 11.91
CA ASP A 268 -17.93 -17.92 11.59
C ASP A 268 -17.63 -19.02 10.56
N GLU A 269 -17.50 -20.26 11.04
CA GLU A 269 -17.06 -21.40 10.20
C GLU A 269 -17.99 -21.61 9.01
N LYS A 270 -19.31 -21.39 9.15
CA LYS A 270 -20.28 -21.57 8.07
C LYS A 270 -20.09 -20.51 6.98
N LEU A 271 -19.97 -19.24 7.37
CA LEU A 271 -19.78 -18.16 6.41
C LEU A 271 -18.37 -18.15 5.85
N LEU A 272 -17.33 -18.53 6.63
CA LEU A 272 -15.97 -18.67 6.11
C LEU A 272 -15.91 -19.70 4.98
N LYS A 273 -16.55 -20.87 5.16
CA LYS A 273 -16.62 -21.88 4.10
C LYS A 273 -17.28 -21.30 2.84
N GLU A 274 -18.39 -20.59 3.01
CA GLU A 274 -19.07 -19.96 1.87
C GLU A 274 -18.20 -18.93 1.17
N VAL A 275 -17.48 -18.08 1.94
CA VAL A 275 -16.53 -17.12 1.38
C VAL A 275 -15.46 -17.84 0.56
N ILE A 276 -14.89 -18.92 1.07
CA ILE A 276 -13.86 -19.69 0.37
C ILE A 276 -14.44 -20.28 -0.92
N ASP A 277 -15.62 -20.89 -0.86
CA ASP A 277 -16.28 -21.48 -2.05
C ASP A 277 -16.56 -20.38 -3.12
N LEU A 278 -16.93 -19.17 -2.72
CA LEU A 278 -17.15 -18.03 -3.61
C LEU A 278 -15.87 -17.46 -4.22
N THR A 279 -14.77 -17.49 -3.46
CA THR A 279 -13.52 -16.82 -3.84
C THR A 279 -12.50 -17.75 -4.48
N GLN A 280 -12.62 -19.07 -4.25
CA GLN A 280 -11.68 -20.08 -4.72
C GLN A 280 -11.39 -20.02 -6.23
N PRO A 281 -12.38 -19.92 -7.13
CA PRO A 281 -12.11 -19.87 -8.57
C PRO A 281 -11.26 -18.66 -8.99
N ILE A 282 -11.37 -17.55 -8.25
CA ILE A 282 -10.61 -16.32 -8.51
C ILE A 282 -9.21 -16.45 -7.92
N LEU A 283 -9.09 -17.02 -6.70
CA LEU A 283 -7.80 -17.24 -6.05
C LEU A 283 -6.91 -18.21 -6.83
N GLU A 284 -7.47 -19.27 -7.40
CA GLU A 284 -6.72 -20.21 -8.25
C GLU A 284 -6.16 -19.50 -9.48
N LEU A 285 -6.97 -18.68 -10.17
CA LEU A 285 -6.53 -17.92 -11.33
C LEU A 285 -5.44 -16.88 -10.98
N GLU A 286 -5.52 -16.26 -9.81
CA GLU A 286 -4.53 -15.29 -9.35
C GLU A 286 -3.24 -15.93 -8.88
N ILE A 287 -3.32 -17.10 -8.24
CA ILE A 287 -2.13 -17.89 -7.87
C ILE A 287 -1.36 -18.29 -9.13
N ASP A 288 -2.04 -18.74 -10.17
CA ASP A 288 -1.40 -19.09 -11.44
C ASP A 288 -0.73 -17.87 -12.09
N LYS A 289 -1.40 -16.71 -12.12
CA LYS A 289 -0.80 -15.47 -12.62
C LYS A 289 0.42 -15.05 -11.76
N TYR A 290 0.30 -15.12 -10.45
CA TYR A 290 1.40 -14.75 -9.53
C TYR A 290 2.59 -15.68 -9.66
N ILE A 291 2.36 -16.99 -9.88
CA ILE A 291 3.43 -17.94 -10.17
C ILE A 291 4.13 -17.58 -11.47
N GLN A 292 3.38 -17.24 -12.54
CA GLN A 292 3.95 -16.80 -13.81
C GLN A 292 4.78 -15.53 -13.68
N GLU A 293 4.29 -14.53 -12.92
CA GLU A 293 5.03 -13.28 -12.65
C GLU A 293 6.31 -13.54 -11.85
N LEU A 294 6.26 -14.43 -10.85
CA LEU A 294 7.45 -14.84 -10.09
C LEU A 294 8.48 -15.56 -10.95
N GLU A 295 8.02 -16.45 -11.84
CA GLU A 295 8.91 -17.14 -12.78
C GLU A 295 9.56 -16.16 -13.75
N GLN A 296 8.81 -15.19 -14.27
CA GLN A 296 9.32 -14.16 -15.16
C GLN A 296 10.34 -13.26 -14.44
N THR A 297 10.00 -12.77 -13.23
CA THR A 297 10.92 -11.96 -12.42
C THR A 297 12.18 -12.73 -12.05
N SER A 298 12.08 -14.02 -11.76
CA SER A 298 13.22 -14.88 -11.47
C SER A 298 14.14 -15.02 -12.70
N GLN A 299 13.56 -15.15 -13.90
CA GLN A 299 14.34 -15.22 -15.15
C GLN A 299 15.04 -13.89 -15.44
N GLU A 300 14.37 -12.76 -15.25
CA GLU A 300 14.96 -11.43 -15.40
C GLU A 300 16.11 -11.20 -14.41
N LEU A 301 15.94 -11.64 -13.16
CA LEU A 301 16.98 -11.54 -12.13
C LEU A 301 18.20 -12.41 -12.49
N GLU A 302 17.97 -13.60 -13.02
CA GLU A 302 19.03 -14.50 -13.46
C GLU A 302 19.80 -13.92 -14.66
N GLN A 303 19.10 -13.32 -15.63
CA GLN A 303 19.72 -12.62 -16.76
C GLN A 303 20.57 -11.42 -16.29
N THR A 304 19.99 -10.59 -15.41
CA THR A 304 20.71 -9.43 -14.85
C THR A 304 21.95 -9.86 -14.06
N SER A 305 21.85 -10.96 -13.32
CA SER A 305 23.00 -11.54 -12.59
C SER A 305 24.10 -12.01 -13.52
N GLN A 306 23.75 -12.68 -14.62
CA GLN A 306 24.71 -13.13 -15.64
C GLN A 306 25.39 -11.93 -16.35
N GLU A 307 24.63 -10.89 -16.68
CA GLU A 307 25.18 -9.66 -17.24
C GLU A 307 26.15 -8.98 -16.26
N LEU A 308 25.79 -8.90 -14.98
CA LEU A 308 26.66 -8.35 -13.94
C LEU A 308 27.94 -9.13 -13.78
N GLU A 309 27.90 -10.45 -13.86
CA GLU A 309 29.13 -11.28 -13.85
C GLU A 309 30.00 -11.03 -15.07
N GLN A 310 29.43 -10.88 -16.26
CA GLN A 310 30.16 -10.53 -17.47
C GLN A 310 30.82 -9.14 -17.35
N TYR A 311 30.11 -8.16 -16.82
CA TYR A 311 30.68 -6.82 -16.57
C TYR A 311 31.86 -6.87 -15.59
N LYS A 312 31.69 -7.60 -14.47
CA LYS A 312 32.80 -7.77 -13.49
C LYS A 312 34.01 -8.45 -14.08
N LYS A 313 33.81 -9.45 -14.92
CA LYS A 313 34.90 -10.13 -15.62
C LYS A 313 35.65 -9.18 -16.57
N LYS A 314 34.89 -8.41 -17.35
CA LYS A 314 35.48 -7.42 -18.28
C LYS A 314 36.18 -6.31 -17.51
N GLU A 315 35.67 -5.81 -16.42
CA GLU A 315 36.31 -4.83 -15.55
C GLU A 315 37.65 -5.34 -15.00
N LEU A 316 37.72 -6.64 -14.66
CA LEU A 316 38.95 -7.28 -14.20
C LEU A 316 40.01 -7.37 -15.34
N GLU A 317 39.58 -7.80 -16.53
CA GLU A 317 40.43 -7.86 -17.72
C GLU A 317 40.98 -6.46 -18.09
N ASP A 318 40.15 -5.43 -18.04
CA ASP A 318 40.54 -4.04 -18.29
C ASP A 318 41.56 -3.53 -17.23
N LYS A 319 41.37 -3.88 -15.95
CA LYS A 319 42.35 -3.55 -14.89
C LYS A 319 43.71 -4.21 -15.10
N GLU A 320 43.73 -5.47 -15.50
CA GLU A 320 44.95 -6.21 -15.81
C GLU A 320 45.68 -5.59 -17.04
N LEU A 321 44.91 -5.22 -18.06
CA LEU A 321 45.45 -4.55 -19.24
C LEU A 321 46.07 -3.18 -18.87
N ILE A 322 45.36 -2.37 -18.07
CA ILE A 322 45.86 -1.07 -17.59
C ILE A 322 47.19 -1.26 -16.81
N ALA A 323 47.23 -2.23 -15.89
CA ALA A 323 48.43 -2.52 -15.12
C ALA A 323 49.61 -2.95 -16.02
N SER A 324 49.34 -3.77 -17.04
CA SER A 324 50.35 -4.18 -18.03
C SER A 324 50.88 -2.99 -18.83
N LEU A 325 49.99 -2.12 -19.32
CA LEU A 325 50.40 -0.92 -20.08
C LEU A 325 51.18 0.07 -19.21
N GLN A 326 50.81 0.25 -17.95
CA GLN A 326 51.55 1.08 -17.00
C GLN A 326 52.97 0.54 -16.74
N ALA A 327 53.11 -0.78 -16.61
CA ALA A 327 54.42 -1.41 -16.47
C ALA A 327 55.32 -1.21 -17.71
N GLN A 328 54.75 -1.35 -18.92
CA GLN A 328 55.47 -1.10 -20.17
C GLN A 328 55.90 0.38 -20.29
N LEU A 329 55.04 1.31 -19.91
CA LEU A 329 55.32 2.74 -19.91
C LEU A 329 56.46 3.11 -18.95
N ALA A 330 56.48 2.50 -17.77
CA ALA A 330 57.58 2.68 -16.79
C ALA A 330 58.92 2.16 -17.28
N VAL A 331 58.94 1.07 -18.05
CA VAL A 331 60.16 0.54 -18.67
C VAL A 331 60.65 1.49 -19.76
N LEU A 332 59.78 1.99 -20.63
CA LEU A 332 60.15 2.94 -21.70
C LEU A 332 60.64 4.27 -21.13
N GLN A 333 60.08 4.78 -20.07
CA GLN A 333 60.54 6.00 -19.40
C GLN A 333 61.91 5.86 -18.79
N LYS A 334 62.28 4.69 -18.29
CA LYS A 334 63.61 4.40 -17.78
C LYS A 334 64.67 4.33 -18.89
N GLN A 335 64.29 3.98 -20.12
CA GLN A 335 65.20 3.90 -21.28
C GLN A 335 65.43 5.26 -21.96
N THR A 336 64.54 6.24 -21.72
CA THR A 336 64.60 7.58 -22.35
C THR A 336 65.27 8.65 -21.48
N VAL A 337 65.80 8.33 -20.28
CA VAL A 337 66.59 9.27 -19.49
C VAL A 337 68.02 9.21 -19.97
N PRO A 338 68.59 10.26 -20.66
CA PRO A 338 69.98 10.30 -21.01
C PRO A 338 70.79 10.36 -19.74
N ALA A 339 71.90 9.57 -19.70
CA ALA A 339 72.94 9.68 -18.68
C ALA A 339 73.43 11.14 -18.62
N GLN A 340 73.14 11.85 -17.56
CA GLN A 340 73.80 13.11 -17.25
C GLN A 340 75.24 12.76 -17.02
N SER A 341 76.07 13.10 -17.98
CA SER A 341 77.52 13.07 -17.85
C SER A 341 77.99 14.09 -16.82
N ASP A 342 78.60 13.62 -15.76
CA ASP A 342 79.43 14.43 -14.87
C ASP A 342 80.43 15.27 -15.69
N ARG A 343 80.30 16.58 -15.52
CA ARG A 343 81.43 17.52 -15.64
C ARG A 343 81.21 18.68 -14.65
#